data_5c503bccf494b316bcd968f80eeeea01
#
_entry.id   5c503bccf494b316bcd968f80eeeea01
#
_cell.length_a   1.000
_cell.length_b   1.000
_cell.length_c   1.000
_cell.angle_alpha   90.00
_cell.angle_beta   90.00
_cell.angle_gamma   90.00
#
_symmetry.space_group_name_H-M   'P 1'
#
loop_
_entity.id
_entity.type
_entity.pdbx_description
1 polymer ?
#
loop_
_entity_poly.entity_id
_entity_poly.type
_entity_poly.pdbx_seq_one_letter_code
_entity_poly.pdbx_strand_id
1 'polypeptide(L)'
;MTIAPPDFLRLAGHRLRWELLTLLADGDRPVRELTALAGQPQNLVSYHLAQLRSGGLVRSRRSSADGRDTFYALDLHRCGELLTGTGAALHAGLRLTPPAPPVPPQGTRVLFLCTGNSARSQLAEAMARAGGLDAFSAGSHPKPLHPNTSRIMRERGLDPSGHEPKSLDVFRAEPFDLVVTLCDKVREVCPEFEGGPPPVHWSIPDPAIDGSDAAFAACAEELAVRTGFLLARLAA
;
A
#
# COMPACT_ATOMS: atom_id res chain seq x y z
N MET A 1 -3.28 -11.64 39.44
CA MET A 1 -2.59 -11.32 38.20
C MET A 1 -3.46 -10.35 37.40
N THR A 2 -2.98 -9.15 37.17
CA THR A 2 -3.72 -8.18 36.31
C THR A 2 -3.52 -8.59 34.86
N ILE A 3 -4.59 -9.03 34.20
CA ILE A 3 -4.57 -9.38 32.78
C ILE A 3 -4.60 -8.05 32.01
N ALA A 4 -3.51 -7.70 31.35
CA ALA A 4 -3.47 -6.51 30.51
C ALA A 4 -4.26 -6.75 29.20
N PRO A 5 -4.94 -5.72 28.66
CA PRO A 5 -5.60 -5.82 27.36
C PRO A 5 -4.59 -6.19 26.25
N PRO A 6 -5.00 -6.97 25.25
CA PRO A 6 -4.17 -7.24 24.05
C PRO A 6 -3.60 -5.97 23.44
N ASP A 7 -2.40 -6.06 22.86
CA ASP A 7 -1.67 -4.91 22.34
C ASP A 7 -2.46 -4.09 21.32
N PHE A 8 -3.23 -4.75 20.45
CA PHE A 8 -4.07 -4.02 19.50
C PHE A 8 -5.05 -3.08 20.20
N LEU A 9 -5.79 -3.58 21.20
CA LEU A 9 -6.77 -2.77 21.95
C LEU A 9 -6.09 -1.65 22.72
N ARG A 10 -4.95 -1.93 23.35
CA ARG A 10 -4.17 -0.94 24.10
C ARG A 10 -3.64 0.18 23.20
N LEU A 11 -3.17 -0.17 21.99
CA LEU A 11 -2.63 0.79 21.04
C LEU A 11 -3.74 1.52 20.29
N ALA A 12 -4.70 0.81 19.72
CA ALA A 12 -5.77 1.40 18.90
C ALA A 12 -6.85 2.09 19.74
N GLY A 13 -7.03 1.75 21.02
CA GLY A 13 -8.09 2.28 21.88
C GLY A 13 -7.98 3.78 22.25
N HIS A 14 -6.96 4.50 21.82
CA HIS A 14 -6.84 5.94 22.00
C HIS A 14 -7.41 6.68 20.79
N ARG A 15 -8.31 7.66 20.99
CA ARG A 15 -9.02 8.38 19.92
C ARG A 15 -8.10 8.84 18.78
N LEU A 16 -7.03 9.58 19.09
CA LEU A 16 -6.13 10.09 18.05
C LEU A 16 -5.35 8.97 17.35
N ARG A 17 -4.96 7.91 18.06
CA ARG A 17 -4.28 6.77 17.41
C ARG A 17 -5.22 6.03 16.47
N TRP A 18 -6.49 5.83 16.86
CA TRP A 18 -7.50 5.27 15.98
C TRP A 18 -7.69 6.11 14.71
N GLU A 19 -7.83 7.42 14.88
CA GLU A 19 -7.94 8.38 13.76
C GLU A 19 -6.73 8.30 12.83
N LEU A 20 -5.50 8.27 13.37
CA LEU A 20 -4.29 8.12 12.56
C LEU A 20 -4.24 6.77 11.82
N LEU A 21 -4.65 5.68 12.44
CA LEU A 21 -4.76 4.37 11.78
C LEU A 21 -5.78 4.40 10.64
N THR A 22 -6.94 5.03 10.84
CA THR A 22 -7.97 5.19 9.81
C THR A 22 -7.47 6.02 8.62
N LEU A 23 -6.77 7.14 8.88
CA LEU A 23 -6.16 7.95 7.84
C LEU A 23 -5.10 7.20 7.03
N LEU A 24 -4.36 6.29 7.68
CA LEU A 24 -3.35 5.45 7.03
C LEU A 24 -3.93 4.21 6.33
N ALA A 25 -5.16 3.83 6.64
CA ALA A 25 -5.86 2.76 5.92
C ALA A 25 -6.16 3.12 4.46
N ASP A 26 -6.29 4.41 4.17
CA ASP A 26 -6.51 4.93 2.81
C ASP A 26 -5.22 5.05 1.98
N GLY A 27 -4.05 5.03 2.62
CA GLY A 27 -2.76 5.13 1.93
C GLY A 27 -1.66 5.71 2.81
N ASP A 28 -0.44 5.67 2.33
CA ASP A 28 0.74 6.17 3.03
C ASP A 28 0.75 7.70 3.02
N ARG A 29 1.04 8.30 4.17
CA ARG A 29 1.01 9.77 4.33
C ARG A 29 2.25 10.27 5.08
N PRO A 30 2.80 11.44 4.70
CA PRO A 30 3.81 12.12 5.49
C PRO A 30 3.19 12.74 6.76
N VAL A 31 4.00 12.95 7.79
CA VAL A 31 3.52 13.50 9.08
C VAL A 31 2.80 14.82 8.92
N ARG A 32 3.23 15.69 8.00
CA ARG A 32 2.59 16.98 7.74
C ARG A 32 1.13 16.85 7.32
N GLU A 33 0.81 15.86 6.46
CA GLU A 33 -0.58 15.59 6.04
C GLU A 33 -1.41 15.01 7.17
N LEU A 34 -0.85 14.05 7.93
CA LEU A 34 -1.53 13.49 9.10
C LEU A 34 -1.83 14.57 10.15
N THR A 35 -0.92 15.52 10.32
CA THR A 35 -1.10 16.69 11.22
C THR A 35 -2.25 17.58 10.75
N ALA A 36 -2.29 17.89 9.45
CA ALA A 36 -3.36 18.70 8.87
C ALA A 36 -4.73 18.01 8.93
N LEU A 37 -4.79 16.73 8.57
CA LEU A 37 -6.03 15.95 8.54
C LEU A 37 -6.58 15.70 9.95
N ALA A 38 -5.72 15.40 10.92
CA ALA A 38 -6.14 15.18 12.30
C ALA A 38 -6.44 16.48 13.06
N GLY A 39 -6.06 17.67 12.51
CA GLY A 39 -6.26 18.94 13.16
C GLY A 39 -5.55 19.07 14.52
N GLN A 40 -4.43 18.35 14.70
CA GLN A 40 -3.71 18.28 15.98
C GLN A 40 -2.28 18.83 15.84
N PRO A 41 -1.66 19.33 16.90
CA PRO A 41 -0.27 19.79 16.87
C PRO A 41 0.68 18.66 16.43
N GLN A 42 1.68 19.00 15.62
CA GLN A 42 2.62 18.02 15.04
C GLN A 42 3.37 17.20 16.09
N ASN A 43 3.76 17.81 17.22
CA ASN A 43 4.42 17.09 18.32
C ASN A 43 3.54 15.99 18.91
N LEU A 44 2.24 16.25 19.05
CA LEU A 44 1.27 15.27 19.55
C LEU A 44 1.05 14.14 18.53
N VAL A 45 0.88 14.48 17.25
CA VAL A 45 0.77 13.50 16.15
C VAL A 45 2.01 12.62 16.10
N SER A 46 3.21 13.22 16.12
CA SER A 46 4.49 12.49 16.11
C SER A 46 4.65 11.56 17.32
N TYR A 47 4.22 11.99 18.51
CA TYR A 47 4.22 11.14 19.71
C TYR A 47 3.34 9.89 19.50
N HIS A 48 2.10 10.08 19.04
CA HIS A 48 1.19 8.95 18.82
C HIS A 48 1.63 8.03 17.68
N LEU A 49 2.21 8.57 16.61
CA LEU A 49 2.82 7.78 15.54
C LEU A 49 4.01 6.94 16.05
N ALA A 50 4.83 7.49 16.95
CA ALA A 50 5.91 6.75 17.58
C ALA A 50 5.39 5.58 18.43
N GLN A 51 4.29 5.77 19.17
CA GLN A 51 3.62 4.70 19.93
C GLN A 51 3.07 3.59 19.02
N LEU A 52 2.41 3.96 17.91
CA LEU A 52 1.89 3.02 16.93
C LEU A 52 3.00 2.24 16.25
N ARG A 53 4.12 2.91 15.92
CA ARG A 53 5.30 2.30 15.31
C ARG A 53 5.99 1.33 16.27
N SER A 54 6.19 1.71 17.53
CA SER A 54 6.79 0.82 18.52
C SER A 54 5.94 -0.43 18.79
N GLY A 55 4.63 -0.33 18.62
CA GLY A 55 3.69 -1.44 18.70
C GLY A 55 3.52 -2.23 17.40
N GLY A 56 4.21 -1.85 16.33
CA GLY A 56 4.20 -2.54 15.04
C GLY A 56 2.95 -2.33 14.20
N LEU A 57 2.02 -1.42 14.58
CA LEU A 57 0.82 -1.13 13.79
C LEU A 57 1.11 -0.21 12.60
N VAL A 58 2.18 0.56 12.67
CA VAL A 58 2.59 1.53 11.65
C VAL A 58 4.07 1.38 11.36
N ARG A 59 4.42 1.43 10.09
CA ARG A 59 5.80 1.52 9.60
C ARG A 59 6.10 2.93 9.16
N SER A 60 7.38 3.28 9.08
CA SER A 60 7.80 4.58 8.56
C SER A 60 9.00 4.45 7.63
N ARG A 61 9.05 5.28 6.60
CA ARG A 61 10.13 5.32 5.62
C ARG A 61 10.41 6.76 5.19
N ARG A 62 11.66 7.11 4.98
CA ARG A 62 12.02 8.40 4.38
C ARG A 62 11.63 8.43 2.92
N SER A 63 11.16 9.60 2.46
CA SER A 63 10.84 9.87 1.06
C SER A 63 12.05 9.60 0.16
N SER A 64 11.80 8.92 -0.95
CA SER A 64 12.78 8.73 -2.02
C SER A 64 12.82 9.90 -3.01
N ALA A 65 11.93 10.89 -2.88
CA ALA A 65 11.90 12.07 -3.74
C ALA A 65 12.95 13.09 -3.28
N ASP A 66 12.88 13.53 -2.04
CA ASP A 66 13.73 14.60 -1.50
C ASP A 66 14.41 14.26 -0.16
N GLY A 67 14.04 13.11 0.47
CA GLY A 67 14.58 12.67 1.76
C GLY A 67 14.14 13.50 2.98
N ARG A 68 13.33 14.55 2.79
CA ARG A 68 12.87 15.43 3.89
C ARG A 68 11.66 14.85 4.61
N ASP A 69 10.69 14.39 3.84
CA ASP A 69 9.48 13.79 4.39
C ASP A 69 9.73 12.36 4.89
N THR A 70 9.00 12.01 5.93
CA THR A 70 8.87 10.62 6.39
C THR A 70 7.44 10.17 6.16
N PHE A 71 7.26 9.19 5.29
CA PHE A 71 5.97 8.53 5.06
C PHE A 71 5.70 7.51 6.15
N TYR A 72 4.47 7.48 6.62
CA TYR A 72 3.93 6.47 7.51
C TYR A 72 2.95 5.60 6.74
N ALA A 73 3.00 4.30 7.00
CA ALA A 73 2.17 3.27 6.38
C ALA A 73 1.55 2.38 7.45
N LEU A 74 0.31 1.98 7.27
CA LEU A 74 -0.30 0.95 8.10
C LEU A 74 0.38 -0.40 7.82
N ASP A 75 0.81 -1.11 8.87
CA ASP A 75 1.28 -2.48 8.72
C ASP A 75 0.08 -3.43 8.70
N LEU A 76 -0.47 -3.65 7.49
CA LEU A 76 -1.70 -4.42 7.29
C LEU A 76 -1.56 -5.86 7.77
N HIS A 77 -0.41 -6.49 7.52
CA HIS A 77 -0.15 -7.86 7.97
C HIS A 77 -0.16 -7.94 9.50
N ARG A 78 0.62 -7.07 10.15
CA ARG A 78 0.72 -7.04 11.61
C ARG A 78 -0.60 -6.66 12.27
N CYS A 79 -1.35 -5.72 11.71
CA CYS A 79 -2.69 -5.38 12.17
C CYS A 79 -3.63 -6.59 12.11
N GLY A 80 -3.59 -7.36 11.02
CA GLY A 80 -4.39 -8.57 10.87
C GLY A 80 -4.05 -9.64 11.91
N GLU A 81 -2.75 -9.90 12.16
CA GLU A 81 -2.30 -10.82 13.20
C GLU A 81 -2.81 -10.41 14.60
N LEU A 82 -2.61 -9.14 14.96
CA LEU A 82 -2.98 -8.63 16.28
C LEU A 82 -4.49 -8.60 16.48
N LEU A 83 -5.28 -8.29 15.45
CA LEU A 83 -6.75 -8.37 15.50
C LEU A 83 -7.21 -9.81 15.68
N THR A 84 -6.67 -10.75 14.91
CA THR A 84 -6.98 -12.18 15.05
C THR A 84 -6.65 -12.69 16.46
N GLY A 85 -5.50 -12.30 17.00
CA GLY A 85 -5.08 -12.64 18.36
C GLY A 85 -5.94 -12.02 19.45
N THR A 86 -6.54 -10.84 19.21
CA THR A 86 -7.33 -10.10 20.20
C THR A 86 -8.58 -10.89 20.64
N GLY A 87 -9.32 -11.44 19.69
CA GLY A 87 -10.49 -12.26 20.01
C GLY A 87 -10.11 -13.55 20.75
N ALA A 88 -9.07 -14.23 20.31
CA ALA A 88 -8.57 -15.45 20.93
C ALA A 88 -8.05 -15.22 22.35
N ALA A 89 -7.50 -14.04 22.65
CA ALA A 89 -7.03 -13.69 24.00
C ALA A 89 -8.19 -13.52 24.99
N LEU A 90 -9.39 -13.16 24.52
CA LEU A 90 -10.59 -13.07 25.36
C LEU A 90 -11.22 -14.46 25.54
N HIS A 91 -11.42 -15.20 24.46
CA HIS A 91 -11.97 -16.55 24.47
C HIS A 91 -11.59 -17.29 23.18
N ALA A 92 -11.20 -18.57 23.29
CA ALA A 92 -10.76 -19.37 22.12
C ALA A 92 -11.80 -19.41 20.98
N GLY A 93 -13.09 -19.43 21.32
CA GLY A 93 -14.20 -19.39 20.35
C GLY A 93 -14.40 -18.05 19.65
N LEU A 94 -13.69 -16.98 20.07
CA LEU A 94 -13.74 -15.65 19.46
C LEU A 94 -12.53 -15.41 18.51
N ARG A 95 -11.81 -16.46 18.14
CA ARG A 95 -10.75 -16.35 17.15
C ARG A 95 -11.35 -15.87 15.82
N LEU A 96 -10.94 -14.71 15.37
CA LEU A 96 -11.35 -14.18 14.07
C LEU A 96 -10.69 -15.00 12.96
N THR A 97 -11.51 -15.59 12.09
CA THR A 97 -11.03 -16.18 10.85
C THR A 97 -11.28 -15.16 9.75
N PRO A 98 -10.26 -14.70 9.02
CA PRO A 98 -10.48 -13.82 7.90
C PRO A 98 -11.48 -14.47 6.94
N PRO A 99 -12.48 -13.74 6.43
CA PRO A 99 -13.35 -14.25 5.37
C PRO A 99 -12.52 -14.61 4.14
N ALA A 100 -13.02 -15.53 3.31
CA ALA A 100 -12.44 -15.74 2.00
C ALA A 100 -12.36 -14.39 1.27
N PRO A 101 -11.26 -14.09 0.53
CA PRO A 101 -11.15 -12.84 -0.20
C PRO A 101 -12.38 -12.66 -1.08
N PRO A 102 -13.16 -11.59 -0.91
CA PRO A 102 -14.29 -11.33 -1.79
C PRO A 102 -13.75 -11.03 -3.21
N VAL A 103 -14.54 -11.36 -4.21
CA VAL A 103 -14.21 -11.07 -5.61
C VAL A 103 -14.62 -9.61 -5.89
N PRO A 104 -13.71 -8.75 -6.36
CA PRO A 104 -14.07 -7.38 -6.69
C PRO A 104 -15.10 -7.34 -7.83
N PRO A 105 -15.91 -6.25 -7.93
CA PRO A 105 -16.84 -6.08 -9.03
C PRO A 105 -16.13 -6.17 -10.38
N GLN A 106 -16.75 -6.86 -11.34
CA GLN A 106 -16.20 -6.97 -12.70
C GLN A 106 -16.09 -5.57 -13.33
N GLY A 107 -14.98 -5.33 -14.04
CA GLY A 107 -14.72 -4.06 -14.71
C GLY A 107 -14.17 -2.97 -13.79
N THR A 108 -13.86 -3.25 -12.51
CA THR A 108 -13.19 -2.26 -11.65
C THR A 108 -11.80 -1.96 -12.20
N ARG A 109 -11.59 -0.71 -12.64
CA ARG A 109 -10.38 -0.24 -13.33
C ARG A 109 -9.41 0.41 -12.34
N VAL A 110 -8.19 -0.15 -12.24
CA VAL A 110 -7.17 0.35 -11.33
C VAL A 110 -5.87 0.67 -12.10
N LEU A 111 -5.33 1.88 -11.90
CA LEU A 111 -4.07 2.31 -12.51
C LEU A 111 -2.96 2.38 -11.46
N PHE A 112 -1.87 1.64 -11.67
CA PHE A 112 -0.68 1.68 -10.85
C PHE A 112 0.42 2.52 -11.49
N LEU A 113 0.95 3.52 -10.77
CA LEU A 113 1.93 4.45 -11.27
C LEU A 113 3.26 4.37 -10.50
N CYS A 114 4.36 4.33 -11.23
CA CYS A 114 5.70 4.58 -10.69
C CYS A 114 6.54 5.37 -11.69
N THR A 115 7.78 5.74 -11.37
CA THR A 115 8.60 6.53 -12.29
C THR A 115 8.91 5.77 -13.58
N GLY A 116 9.45 4.55 -13.49
CA GLY A 116 9.99 3.82 -14.62
C GLY A 116 9.04 2.84 -15.30
N ASN A 117 7.90 2.51 -14.72
CA ASN A 117 7.02 1.42 -15.16
C ASN A 117 7.79 0.13 -15.54
N SER A 118 8.86 -0.16 -14.81
CA SER A 118 9.78 -1.27 -15.11
C SER A 118 9.80 -2.36 -14.02
N ALA A 119 9.30 -2.04 -12.81
CA ALA A 119 9.26 -2.98 -11.69
C ALA A 119 7.96 -2.85 -10.90
N ARG A 120 7.88 -1.90 -9.92
CA ARG A 120 6.78 -1.79 -8.94
C ARG A 120 5.40 -1.83 -9.56
N SER A 121 5.11 -0.94 -10.49
CA SER A 121 3.78 -0.83 -11.10
C SER A 121 3.45 -2.01 -12.02
N GLN A 122 4.43 -2.60 -12.66
CA GLN A 122 4.25 -3.83 -13.45
C GLN A 122 3.91 -5.03 -12.58
N LEU A 123 4.60 -5.18 -11.44
CA LEU A 123 4.29 -6.24 -10.46
C LEU A 123 2.89 -6.05 -9.86
N ALA A 124 2.54 -4.81 -9.49
CA ALA A 124 1.22 -4.50 -8.96
C ALA A 124 0.09 -4.77 -9.97
N GLU A 125 0.27 -4.38 -11.23
CA GLU A 125 -0.64 -4.69 -12.34
C GLU A 125 -0.86 -6.19 -12.47
N ALA A 126 0.23 -6.98 -12.54
CA ALA A 126 0.14 -8.43 -12.69
C ALA A 126 -0.61 -9.10 -11.52
N MET A 127 -0.31 -8.69 -10.28
CA MET A 127 -0.96 -9.23 -9.09
C MET A 127 -2.45 -8.84 -9.01
N ALA A 128 -2.78 -7.60 -9.36
CA ALA A 128 -4.15 -7.12 -9.35
C ALA A 128 -5.01 -7.80 -10.42
N ARG A 129 -4.45 -8.02 -11.62
CA ARG A 129 -5.10 -8.81 -12.69
C ARG A 129 -5.36 -10.25 -12.26
N ALA A 130 -4.38 -10.88 -11.64
CA ALA A 130 -4.55 -12.24 -11.09
C ALA A 130 -5.64 -12.30 -10.01
N GLY A 131 -5.90 -11.19 -9.31
CA GLY A 131 -7.00 -11.02 -8.36
C GLY A 131 -8.34 -10.62 -8.98
N GLY A 132 -8.43 -10.52 -10.31
CA GLY A 132 -9.68 -10.24 -11.03
C GLY A 132 -9.99 -8.76 -11.29
N LEU A 133 -9.03 -7.85 -11.07
CA LEU A 133 -9.19 -6.43 -11.41
C LEU A 133 -8.81 -6.15 -12.87
N ASP A 134 -9.43 -5.12 -13.45
CA ASP A 134 -9.02 -4.52 -14.73
C ASP A 134 -7.86 -3.55 -14.47
N ALA A 135 -6.67 -4.13 -14.26
CA ALA A 135 -5.52 -3.38 -13.79
C ALA A 135 -4.60 -2.95 -14.93
N PHE A 136 -4.05 -1.75 -14.79
CA PHE A 136 -3.14 -1.10 -15.72
C PHE A 136 -1.94 -0.52 -14.98
N SER A 137 -0.84 -0.31 -15.70
CA SER A 137 0.31 0.38 -15.13
C SER A 137 0.97 1.35 -16.10
N ALA A 138 1.55 2.43 -15.57
CA ALA A 138 2.31 3.40 -16.36
C ALA A 138 3.42 4.07 -15.54
N GLY A 139 4.26 4.83 -16.23
CA GLY A 139 5.35 5.58 -15.62
C GLY A 139 5.48 6.99 -16.16
N SER A 140 6.01 7.91 -15.34
CA SER A 140 6.34 9.27 -15.81
C SER A 140 7.54 9.29 -16.75
N HIS A 141 8.45 8.33 -16.63
CA HIS A 141 9.66 8.15 -17.43
C HIS A 141 9.87 6.66 -17.69
N PRO A 142 9.13 6.07 -18.65
CA PRO A 142 9.19 4.63 -18.91
C PRO A 142 10.60 4.15 -19.24
N LYS A 143 10.98 3.01 -18.69
CA LYS A 143 12.24 2.31 -18.91
C LYS A 143 11.96 0.87 -19.31
N PRO A 144 12.87 0.17 -19.99
CA PRO A 144 12.70 -1.25 -20.27
C PRO A 144 12.33 -2.05 -19.04
N LEU A 145 11.48 -3.06 -19.21
CA LEU A 145 11.09 -3.96 -18.12
C LEU A 145 12.32 -4.59 -17.48
N HIS A 146 12.43 -4.49 -16.17
CA HIS A 146 13.61 -5.00 -15.47
C HIS A 146 13.61 -6.54 -15.48
N PRO A 147 14.74 -7.22 -15.80
CA PRO A 147 14.78 -8.69 -15.86
C PRO A 147 14.26 -9.39 -14.61
N ASN A 148 14.60 -8.87 -13.43
CA ASN A 148 14.10 -9.39 -12.16
C ASN A 148 12.58 -9.25 -11.99
N THR A 149 11.94 -8.26 -12.63
CA THR A 149 10.47 -8.14 -12.64
C THR A 149 9.83 -9.34 -13.32
N SER A 150 10.29 -9.69 -14.53
CA SER A 150 9.81 -10.86 -15.27
C SER A 150 10.11 -12.17 -14.54
N ARG A 151 11.27 -12.27 -13.87
CA ARG A 151 11.64 -13.43 -13.08
C ARG A 151 10.66 -13.61 -11.90
N ILE A 152 10.45 -12.56 -11.10
CA ILE A 152 9.53 -12.58 -9.94
C ILE A 152 8.09 -12.91 -10.37
N MET A 153 7.64 -12.37 -11.51
CA MET A 153 6.31 -12.74 -12.05
C MET A 153 6.22 -14.26 -12.26
N ARG A 154 7.18 -14.87 -12.96
CA ARG A 154 7.19 -16.31 -13.20
C ARG A 154 7.26 -17.13 -11.91
N GLU A 155 8.11 -16.74 -10.96
CA GLU A 155 8.23 -17.41 -9.65
C GLU A 155 6.91 -17.41 -8.86
N ARG A 156 6.07 -16.39 -9.10
CA ARG A 156 4.74 -16.24 -8.48
C ARG A 156 3.59 -16.81 -9.34
N GLY A 157 3.90 -17.46 -10.45
CA GLY A 157 2.89 -18.00 -11.36
C GLY A 157 2.13 -16.93 -12.17
N LEU A 158 2.69 -15.73 -12.28
CA LEU A 158 2.15 -14.64 -13.08
C LEU A 158 2.81 -14.64 -14.47
N ASP A 159 2.02 -14.39 -15.52
CA ASP A 159 2.55 -14.32 -16.89
C ASP A 159 3.17 -12.94 -17.17
N PRO A 160 4.47 -12.87 -17.48
CA PRO A 160 5.13 -11.62 -17.85
C PRO A 160 4.88 -11.20 -19.31
N SER A 161 4.27 -12.05 -20.13
CA SER A 161 3.99 -11.73 -21.52
C SER A 161 3.00 -10.57 -21.64
N GLY A 162 3.22 -9.64 -22.56
CA GLY A 162 2.38 -8.46 -22.72
C GLY A 162 2.61 -7.35 -21.68
N HIS A 163 3.55 -7.54 -20.75
CA HIS A 163 3.95 -6.50 -19.80
C HIS A 163 4.99 -5.56 -20.43
N GLU A 164 4.51 -4.46 -21.01
CA GLU A 164 5.34 -3.44 -21.64
C GLU A 164 5.28 -2.12 -20.85
N PRO A 165 6.42 -1.41 -20.69
CA PRO A 165 6.44 -0.10 -20.08
C PRO A 165 5.67 0.93 -20.91
N LYS A 166 4.79 1.70 -20.26
CA LYS A 166 3.91 2.70 -20.88
C LYS A 166 4.09 4.06 -20.22
N SER A 167 4.01 5.14 -21.01
CA SER A 167 3.90 6.49 -20.46
C SER A 167 2.54 6.68 -19.79
N LEU A 168 2.53 7.44 -18.69
CA LEU A 168 1.27 7.83 -18.04
C LEU A 168 0.38 8.68 -18.95
N ASP A 169 0.95 9.32 -20.00
CA ASP A 169 0.18 10.12 -20.97
C ASP A 169 -0.83 9.29 -21.76
N VAL A 170 -0.58 7.99 -21.90
CA VAL A 170 -1.50 7.06 -22.60
C VAL A 170 -2.85 7.00 -21.88
N PHE A 171 -2.87 7.21 -20.57
CA PHE A 171 -4.04 7.04 -19.73
C PHE A 171 -4.67 8.34 -19.24
N ARG A 172 -4.22 9.51 -19.70
CA ARG A 172 -4.72 10.82 -19.22
C ARG A 172 -6.23 11.02 -19.40
N ALA A 173 -6.77 10.50 -20.52
CA ALA A 173 -8.19 10.65 -20.87
C ALA A 173 -9.03 9.41 -20.52
N GLU A 174 -8.44 8.42 -19.85
CA GLU A 174 -9.14 7.20 -19.49
C GLU A 174 -9.68 7.27 -18.05
N PRO A 175 -10.93 6.85 -17.82
CA PRO A 175 -11.48 6.81 -16.46
C PRO A 175 -10.91 5.62 -15.69
N PHE A 176 -10.64 5.82 -14.40
CA PHE A 176 -10.25 4.79 -13.45
C PHE A 176 -11.05 4.92 -12.17
N ASP A 177 -11.42 3.80 -11.56
CA ASP A 177 -12.07 3.78 -10.26
C ASP A 177 -11.06 4.05 -9.14
N LEU A 178 -9.78 3.72 -9.39
CA LEU A 178 -8.69 3.96 -8.45
C LEU A 178 -7.37 4.20 -9.18
N VAL A 179 -6.62 5.18 -8.71
CA VAL A 179 -5.21 5.42 -9.11
C VAL A 179 -4.31 5.23 -7.91
N VAL A 180 -3.28 4.40 -8.05
CA VAL A 180 -2.32 4.11 -6.98
C VAL A 180 -0.91 4.51 -7.41
N THR A 181 -0.32 5.49 -6.72
CA THR A 181 1.07 5.89 -6.92
C THR A 181 1.99 5.05 -6.02
N LEU A 182 3.03 4.43 -6.60
CA LEU A 182 3.92 3.47 -5.92
C LEU A 182 5.30 4.02 -5.59
N CYS A 183 5.58 5.26 -5.90
CA CYS A 183 6.81 5.92 -5.49
C CYS A 183 6.58 7.40 -5.24
N ASP A 184 7.35 7.94 -4.31
CA ASP A 184 7.21 9.33 -3.84
C ASP A 184 7.42 10.33 -4.97
N LYS A 185 8.35 10.05 -5.90
CA LYS A 185 8.62 10.91 -7.06
C LYS A 185 7.42 11.03 -8.01
N VAL A 186 6.76 9.91 -8.34
CA VAL A 186 5.58 9.96 -9.22
C VAL A 186 4.39 10.61 -8.52
N ARG A 187 4.29 10.50 -7.21
CA ARG A 187 3.27 11.20 -6.43
C ARG A 187 3.32 12.71 -6.63
N GLU A 188 4.53 13.30 -6.68
CA GLU A 188 4.73 14.75 -6.84
C GLU A 188 4.33 15.26 -8.23
N VAL A 189 4.44 14.41 -9.25
CA VAL A 189 4.18 14.76 -10.66
C VAL A 189 2.95 14.04 -11.23
N CYS A 190 2.21 13.31 -10.39
CA CYS A 190 1.00 12.61 -10.81
C CYS A 190 -0.03 13.64 -11.28
N PRO A 191 -0.50 13.55 -12.54
CA PRO A 191 -1.55 14.42 -13.01
C PRO A 191 -2.86 14.13 -12.27
N GLU A 192 -3.72 15.12 -12.16
CA GLU A 192 -5.11 14.88 -11.85
C GLU A 192 -5.75 14.15 -13.05
N PHE A 193 -6.36 13.02 -12.78
CA PHE A 193 -7.16 12.31 -13.78
C PHE A 193 -8.56 12.92 -13.81
N GLU A 194 -8.98 13.42 -14.95
CA GLU A 194 -10.22 14.16 -15.11
C GLU A 194 -11.42 13.28 -14.68
N GLY A 195 -12.16 13.74 -13.66
CA GLY A 195 -13.30 13.00 -13.10
C GLY A 195 -12.92 11.78 -12.24
N GLY A 196 -11.63 11.50 -12.03
CA GLY A 196 -11.15 10.38 -11.23
C GLY A 196 -11.05 10.69 -9.73
N PRO A 197 -10.98 9.67 -8.89
CA PRO A 197 -10.75 9.83 -7.45
C PRO A 197 -9.32 10.33 -7.18
N PRO A 198 -9.10 10.99 -6.02
CA PRO A 198 -7.74 11.36 -5.60
C PRO A 198 -6.84 10.13 -5.54
N PRO A 199 -5.59 10.20 -6.04
CA PRO A 199 -4.68 9.07 -6.02
C PRO A 199 -4.38 8.59 -4.60
N VAL A 200 -4.42 7.29 -4.39
CA VAL A 200 -3.90 6.62 -3.20
C VAL A 200 -2.38 6.49 -3.34
N HIS A 201 -1.64 6.70 -2.28
CA HIS A 201 -0.19 6.57 -2.30
C HIS A 201 0.29 5.36 -1.49
N TRP A 202 1.12 4.52 -2.10
CA TRP A 202 1.92 3.48 -1.45
C TRP A 202 3.40 3.80 -1.62
N SER A 203 4.06 4.16 -0.55
CA SER A 203 5.48 4.51 -0.55
C SER A 203 6.34 3.24 -0.58
N ILE A 204 6.54 2.66 -1.76
CA ILE A 204 7.29 1.41 -1.96
C ILE A 204 8.76 1.73 -2.34
N PRO A 205 9.75 1.16 -1.65
CA PRO A 205 11.16 1.27 -2.04
C PRO A 205 11.39 0.81 -3.48
N ASP A 206 12.32 1.47 -4.19
CA ASP A 206 12.66 1.07 -5.55
C ASP A 206 13.62 -0.12 -5.53
N PRO A 207 13.19 -1.33 -5.93
CA PRO A 207 14.06 -2.50 -5.91
C PRO A 207 15.19 -2.41 -6.93
N ALA A 208 15.04 -1.58 -7.98
CA ALA A 208 16.05 -1.40 -9.01
C ALA A 208 17.27 -0.57 -8.55
N ILE A 209 17.17 0.17 -7.44
CA ILE A 209 18.31 0.90 -6.86
C ILE A 209 19.31 -0.07 -6.26
N ASP A 210 18.85 -1.05 -5.51
CA ASP A 210 19.66 -2.13 -4.95
C ASP A 210 20.01 -3.17 -6.03
N GLY A 211 19.04 -3.52 -6.87
CA GLY A 211 19.16 -4.47 -7.97
C GLY A 211 19.20 -5.93 -7.55
N SER A 212 19.28 -6.22 -6.24
CA SER A 212 19.37 -7.58 -5.74
C SER A 212 18.05 -8.36 -5.84
N ASP A 213 18.15 -9.67 -5.91
CA ASP A 213 16.99 -10.57 -5.86
C ASP A 213 16.19 -10.39 -4.58
N ALA A 214 16.85 -10.14 -3.46
CA ALA A 214 16.20 -9.90 -2.17
C ALA A 214 15.36 -8.61 -2.18
N ALA A 215 15.85 -7.53 -2.79
CA ALA A 215 15.10 -6.27 -2.91
C ALA A 215 13.84 -6.44 -3.77
N PHE A 216 13.94 -7.19 -4.89
CA PHE A 216 12.79 -7.49 -5.74
C PHE A 216 11.79 -8.42 -5.04
N ALA A 217 12.25 -9.42 -4.31
CA ALA A 217 11.39 -10.31 -3.54
C ALA A 217 10.64 -9.54 -2.44
N ALA A 218 11.32 -8.68 -1.68
CA ALA A 218 10.70 -7.83 -0.66
C ALA A 218 9.67 -6.85 -1.24
N CYS A 219 9.98 -6.24 -2.39
CA CYS A 219 9.05 -5.38 -3.10
C CYS A 219 7.78 -6.15 -3.54
N ALA A 220 7.96 -7.34 -4.08
CA ALA A 220 6.84 -8.18 -4.52
C ALA A 220 5.98 -8.66 -3.35
N GLU A 221 6.59 -8.97 -2.19
CA GLU A 221 5.86 -9.36 -0.99
C GLU A 221 5.01 -8.20 -0.46
N GLU A 222 5.60 -7.01 -0.35
CA GLU A 222 4.87 -5.81 0.06
C GLU A 222 3.68 -5.51 -0.88
N LEU A 223 3.90 -5.61 -2.19
CA LEU A 223 2.85 -5.40 -3.19
C LEU A 223 1.76 -6.48 -3.11
N ALA A 224 2.12 -7.75 -2.88
CA ALA A 224 1.15 -8.84 -2.73
C ALA A 224 0.22 -8.61 -1.54
N VAL A 225 0.78 -8.23 -0.38
CA VAL A 225 0.00 -7.88 0.81
C VAL A 225 -0.95 -6.73 0.50
N ARG A 226 -0.44 -5.61 -0.03
CA ARG A 226 -1.25 -4.42 -0.30
C ARG A 226 -2.32 -4.67 -1.35
N THR A 227 -1.99 -5.39 -2.41
CA THR A 227 -2.96 -5.75 -3.45
C THR A 227 -4.05 -6.67 -2.90
N GLY A 228 -3.70 -7.64 -2.04
CA GLY A 228 -4.68 -8.50 -1.37
C GLY A 228 -5.68 -7.70 -0.51
N PHE A 229 -5.21 -6.73 0.26
CA PHE A 229 -6.09 -5.85 1.04
C PHE A 229 -6.89 -4.88 0.16
N LEU A 230 -6.31 -4.42 -0.96
CA LEU A 230 -7.03 -3.61 -1.94
C LEU A 230 -8.20 -4.39 -2.56
N LEU A 231 -7.98 -5.63 -2.97
CA LEU A 231 -9.02 -6.51 -3.49
C LEU A 231 -10.17 -6.66 -2.49
N ALA A 232 -9.85 -6.93 -1.22
CA ALA A 232 -10.84 -7.04 -0.16
C ALA A 232 -11.63 -5.74 0.05
N ARG A 233 -10.98 -4.58 -0.03
CA ARG A 233 -11.62 -3.26 0.09
C ARG A 233 -12.56 -2.94 -1.08
N LEU A 234 -12.16 -3.27 -2.31
CA LEU A 234 -12.95 -2.98 -3.52
C LEU A 234 -14.16 -3.91 -3.66
N ALA A 235 -14.18 -5.01 -2.95
CA ALA A 235 -15.25 -5.99 -2.96
C ALA A 235 -16.23 -5.85 -1.79
N ALA A 236 -15.96 -4.93 -0.85
CA ALA A 236 -16.82 -4.65 0.32
C ALA A 236 -17.85 -3.56 0.02
#